data_11e80faac7f18ec81b6df3c04ea44b97
#
_entry.id   11e80faac7f18ec81b6df3c04ea44b97
#
_cell.length_a   1.000
_cell.length_b   1.000
_cell.length_c   1.000
_cell.angle_alpha   90.00
_cell.angle_beta   90.00
_cell.angle_gamma   90.00
#
_symmetry.space_group_name_H-M   'P 1'
#
loop_
_entity.id
_entity.type
_entity.pdbx_description
1 polymer ?
#
loop_
_entity_poly.entity_id
_entity_poly.type
_entity_poly.pdbx_seq_one_letter_code
_entity_poly.pdbx_strand_id
1 'polypeptide(L)'
;SGTGKTTVARIIAERTNRTLRKLNATTAGIADIKHIIDELDTFLTPGGVLLYLDEIQYFNKKQQQSLLEFIEDGRITLIASTTENPYFCVFNAILSRSTVFEFKPVAPDEAEKAVERAIGIMNARRGEPLEVEDGVTRRISAACGGDVRKAINAVELLFSTSTGKDRITLEDTLAISQRSSMRYDRGGDENYDCLSALMKSLRGSDPDAAMHYLARLLEAGDLIGACRRILCSASEDIGLAYPQAVPIVKACVDSALQLGLPEARLPLAEAALLLATAPKSNSACMAIDAAAADVRAGHVGSFPRELQNVHADGTGFEREQGYKYPHDYPGHWVKQQYLPDDLKNARYYNYGDNKTEQAARRYWEEIKK
;
A
#
# COMPACT_ATOMS: atom_id res chain seq x y z
N SER A 1 -10.85 3.15 4.82
CA SER A 1 -12.07 2.51 5.33
C SER A 1 -13.13 3.57 5.62
N GLY A 2 -14.42 3.17 5.80
CA GLY A 2 -15.48 4.11 6.16
C GLY A 2 -15.89 5.18 5.12
N THR A 3 -15.41 5.08 3.87
CA THR A 3 -15.68 6.05 2.77
C THR A 3 -16.91 5.72 1.92
N GLY A 4 -17.75 4.75 2.34
CA GLY A 4 -19.03 4.45 1.68
C GLY A 4 -18.99 3.38 0.58
N LYS A 5 -17.90 2.65 0.35
CA LYS A 5 -17.78 1.62 -0.71
C LYS A 5 -18.94 0.62 -0.71
N THR A 6 -19.24 0.01 0.44
CA THR A 6 -20.36 -0.94 0.59
C THR A 6 -21.74 -0.28 0.35
N THR A 7 -21.89 0.98 0.72
CA THR A 7 -23.13 1.74 0.51
C THR A 7 -23.37 1.98 -0.98
N VAL A 8 -22.33 2.35 -1.73
CA VAL A 8 -22.41 2.54 -3.19
C VAL A 8 -22.78 1.22 -3.88
N ALA A 9 -22.17 0.09 -3.48
CA ALA A 9 -22.50 -1.22 -4.04
C ALA A 9 -23.99 -1.57 -3.84
N ARG A 10 -24.56 -1.26 -2.66
CA ARG A 10 -25.98 -1.47 -2.39
C ARG A 10 -26.88 -0.60 -3.28
N ILE A 11 -26.55 0.68 -3.43
CA ILE A 11 -27.31 1.59 -4.29
C ILE A 11 -27.29 1.12 -5.75
N ILE A 12 -26.12 0.64 -6.23
CA ILE A 12 -26.01 0.11 -7.60
C ILE A 12 -26.91 -1.14 -7.75
N ALA A 13 -26.89 -2.05 -6.76
CA ALA A 13 -27.75 -3.23 -6.81
C ALA A 13 -29.23 -2.88 -6.89
N GLU A 14 -29.69 -1.95 -6.05
CA GLU A 14 -31.08 -1.48 -6.03
C GLU A 14 -31.50 -0.82 -7.37
N ARG A 15 -30.56 -0.15 -8.05
CA ARG A 15 -30.83 0.54 -9.34
C ARG A 15 -30.71 -0.38 -10.57
N THR A 16 -30.01 -1.49 -10.46
CA THR A 16 -29.73 -2.38 -11.61
C THR A 16 -30.61 -3.62 -11.65
N ASN A 17 -31.53 -3.77 -10.72
CA ASN A 17 -32.45 -4.94 -10.61
C ASN A 17 -31.69 -6.29 -10.50
N ARG A 18 -30.42 -6.26 -10.02
CA ARG A 18 -29.59 -7.45 -9.80
C ARG A 18 -29.66 -7.90 -8.34
N THR A 19 -29.58 -9.18 -8.13
CA THR A 19 -29.55 -9.74 -6.77
C THR A 19 -28.20 -9.47 -6.13
N LEU A 20 -28.18 -8.69 -5.04
CA LEU A 20 -26.95 -8.41 -4.29
C LEU A 20 -26.53 -9.62 -3.47
N ARG A 21 -25.30 -10.09 -3.71
CA ARG A 21 -24.58 -11.04 -2.83
C ARG A 21 -23.34 -10.37 -2.27
N LYS A 22 -23.10 -10.58 -0.99
CA LYS A 22 -21.94 -9.98 -0.29
C LYS A 22 -21.06 -11.09 0.24
N LEU A 23 -19.77 -11.02 -0.07
CA LEU A 23 -18.74 -11.84 0.52
C LEU A 23 -17.67 -10.94 1.14
N ASN A 24 -17.13 -11.39 2.26
CA ASN A 24 -15.92 -10.79 2.81
C ASN A 24 -14.78 -11.81 2.63
N ALA A 25 -13.75 -11.43 1.87
CA ALA A 25 -12.66 -12.34 1.54
C ALA A 25 -11.82 -12.77 2.75
N THR A 26 -11.96 -12.09 3.90
CA THR A 26 -11.28 -12.50 5.15
C THR A 26 -11.90 -13.75 5.77
N THR A 27 -13.18 -14.02 5.50
CA THR A 27 -13.95 -15.12 6.10
C THR A 27 -14.51 -16.09 5.08
N ALA A 28 -14.69 -15.65 3.83
CA ALA A 28 -15.30 -16.47 2.77
C ALA A 28 -14.29 -17.43 2.16
N GLY A 29 -14.78 -18.63 1.79
CA GLY A 29 -14.01 -19.67 1.12
C GLY A 29 -14.51 -20.00 -0.29
N ILE A 30 -13.92 -21.03 -0.91
CA ILE A 30 -14.34 -21.53 -2.24
C ILE A 30 -15.78 -22.05 -2.19
N ALA A 31 -16.24 -22.58 -1.05
CA ALA A 31 -17.61 -23.08 -0.88
C ALA A 31 -18.64 -21.95 -1.03
N ASP A 32 -18.36 -20.78 -0.48
CA ASP A 32 -19.26 -19.61 -0.57
C ASP A 32 -19.36 -19.10 -2.00
N ILE A 33 -18.26 -19.11 -2.75
CA ILE A 33 -18.24 -18.76 -4.18
C ILE A 33 -19.08 -19.76 -4.97
N LYS A 34 -18.93 -21.08 -4.72
CA LYS A 34 -19.72 -22.12 -5.37
C LYS A 34 -21.20 -21.96 -5.09
N HIS A 35 -21.57 -21.67 -3.85
CA HIS A 35 -22.96 -21.44 -3.48
C HIS A 35 -23.58 -20.30 -4.31
N ILE A 36 -22.88 -19.21 -4.52
CA ILE A 36 -23.34 -18.11 -5.36
C ILE A 36 -23.44 -18.55 -6.83
N ILE A 37 -22.49 -19.35 -7.31
CA ILE A 37 -22.50 -19.87 -8.68
C ILE A 37 -23.69 -20.82 -8.88
N ASP A 38 -24.00 -21.68 -7.93
CA ASP A 38 -25.14 -22.62 -7.97
C ASP A 38 -26.49 -21.89 -7.93
N GLU A 39 -26.54 -20.66 -7.41
CA GLU A 39 -27.75 -19.82 -7.46
C GLU A 39 -27.97 -19.13 -8.80
N LEU A 40 -26.93 -19.05 -9.65
CA LEU A 40 -27.06 -18.43 -10.97
C LEU A 40 -28.08 -19.22 -11.84
N ASP A 41 -28.77 -18.50 -12.70
CA ASP A 41 -29.78 -19.05 -13.60
C ASP A 41 -30.98 -19.73 -12.89
N THR A 42 -31.16 -19.41 -11.60
CA THR A 42 -32.34 -19.86 -10.82
C THR A 42 -33.37 -18.74 -10.69
N PHE A 43 -34.57 -19.09 -10.20
CA PHE A 43 -35.61 -18.09 -9.88
C PHE A 43 -35.20 -17.09 -8.81
N LEU A 44 -34.09 -17.34 -8.08
CA LEU A 44 -33.54 -16.44 -7.04
C LEU A 44 -32.75 -15.30 -7.64
N THR A 45 -32.26 -15.42 -8.86
CA THR A 45 -31.38 -14.45 -9.52
C THR A 45 -31.77 -14.12 -10.96
N PRO A 46 -33.03 -13.73 -11.23
CA PRO A 46 -33.57 -13.58 -12.58
C PRO A 46 -32.87 -12.48 -13.40
N GLY A 47 -32.24 -11.52 -12.75
CA GLY A 47 -31.45 -10.41 -13.36
C GLY A 47 -29.95 -10.60 -13.28
N GLY A 48 -29.48 -11.79 -12.88
CA GLY A 48 -28.06 -12.04 -12.55
C GLY A 48 -27.67 -11.53 -11.16
N VAL A 49 -26.43 -11.77 -10.79
CA VAL A 49 -25.88 -11.42 -9.47
C VAL A 49 -24.99 -10.21 -9.55
N LEU A 50 -25.18 -9.26 -8.63
CA LEU A 50 -24.16 -8.27 -8.29
C LEU A 50 -23.41 -8.77 -7.06
N LEU A 51 -22.19 -9.24 -7.27
CA LEU A 51 -21.31 -9.71 -6.20
C LEU A 51 -20.48 -8.55 -5.64
N TYR A 52 -20.76 -8.17 -4.40
CA TYR A 52 -19.86 -7.27 -3.65
C TYR A 52 -18.87 -8.11 -2.85
N LEU A 53 -17.60 -8.06 -3.25
CA LEU A 53 -16.49 -8.76 -2.59
C LEU A 53 -15.66 -7.75 -1.79
N ASP A 54 -15.77 -7.80 -0.48
CA ASP A 54 -15.01 -6.93 0.42
C ASP A 54 -13.62 -7.52 0.70
N GLU A 55 -12.59 -6.65 0.73
CA GLU A 55 -11.19 -7.00 1.01
C GLU A 55 -10.62 -8.10 0.09
N ILE A 56 -10.79 -7.95 -1.23
CA ILE A 56 -10.41 -8.95 -2.26
C ILE A 56 -8.96 -9.43 -2.16
N GLN A 57 -8.04 -8.65 -1.56
CA GLN A 57 -6.64 -9.04 -1.39
C GLN A 57 -6.45 -10.31 -0.54
N TYR A 58 -7.44 -10.70 0.26
CA TYR A 58 -7.40 -11.95 1.02
C TYR A 58 -7.80 -13.17 0.20
N PHE A 59 -8.38 -13.00 -0.99
CA PHE A 59 -8.61 -14.09 -1.91
C PHE A 59 -7.34 -14.43 -2.68
N ASN A 60 -6.95 -15.72 -2.66
CA ASN A 60 -5.84 -16.19 -3.48
C ASN A 60 -6.20 -16.21 -4.97
N LYS A 61 -5.19 -16.37 -5.83
CA LYS A 61 -5.35 -16.36 -7.29
C LYS A 61 -6.40 -17.36 -7.80
N LYS A 62 -6.47 -18.56 -7.22
CA LYS A 62 -7.45 -19.59 -7.63
C LYS A 62 -8.89 -19.18 -7.30
N GLN A 63 -9.12 -18.57 -6.15
CA GLN A 63 -10.43 -18.06 -5.75
C GLN A 63 -10.86 -16.91 -6.66
N GLN A 64 -9.95 -15.99 -6.98
CA GLN A 64 -10.24 -14.92 -7.92
C GLN A 64 -10.50 -15.45 -9.34
N GLN A 65 -9.73 -16.44 -9.81
CA GLN A 65 -9.93 -17.08 -11.11
C GLN A 65 -11.27 -17.79 -11.25
N SER A 66 -11.82 -18.38 -10.19
CA SER A 66 -13.09 -19.08 -10.24
C SER A 66 -14.30 -18.19 -10.56
N LEU A 67 -14.14 -16.87 -10.46
CA LEU A 67 -15.17 -15.90 -10.80
C LEU A 67 -15.12 -15.43 -12.27
N LEU A 68 -13.99 -15.67 -12.97
CA LEU A 68 -13.73 -15.07 -14.28
C LEU A 68 -14.76 -15.44 -15.34
N GLU A 69 -15.10 -16.71 -15.48
CA GLU A 69 -16.08 -17.18 -16.46
C GLU A 69 -17.44 -16.47 -16.30
N PHE A 70 -17.90 -16.35 -15.06
CA PHE A 70 -19.20 -15.75 -14.72
C PHE A 70 -19.20 -14.21 -14.82
N ILE A 71 -18.03 -13.60 -14.76
CA ILE A 71 -17.85 -12.16 -15.03
C ILE A 71 -17.85 -11.90 -16.53
N GLU A 72 -17.19 -12.79 -17.31
CA GLU A 72 -17.07 -12.66 -18.76
C GLU A 72 -18.42 -12.85 -19.47
N ASP A 73 -19.23 -13.80 -19.02
CA ASP A 73 -20.57 -14.06 -19.59
C ASP A 73 -21.66 -13.12 -19.02
N GLY A 74 -21.31 -12.27 -18.06
CA GLY A 74 -22.20 -11.25 -17.50
C GLY A 74 -23.20 -11.75 -16.46
N ARG A 75 -23.16 -13.03 -16.07
CA ARG A 75 -24.01 -13.58 -14.99
C ARG A 75 -23.65 -13.00 -13.64
N ILE A 76 -22.37 -12.68 -13.42
CA ILE A 76 -21.89 -11.96 -12.24
C ILE A 76 -21.35 -10.57 -12.65
N THR A 77 -21.91 -9.52 -12.05
CA THR A 77 -21.28 -8.21 -12.05
C THR A 77 -20.49 -8.07 -10.74
N LEU A 78 -19.16 -7.96 -10.83
CA LEU A 78 -18.30 -7.87 -9.67
C LEU A 78 -18.08 -6.41 -9.26
N ILE A 79 -18.31 -6.10 -7.98
CA ILE A 79 -17.77 -4.91 -7.30
C ILE A 79 -16.84 -5.41 -6.20
N ALA A 80 -15.55 -5.28 -6.41
CA ALA A 80 -14.57 -5.65 -5.39
C ALA A 80 -14.04 -4.41 -4.68
N SER A 81 -13.80 -4.51 -3.38
CA SER A 81 -13.14 -3.45 -2.60
C SER A 81 -11.83 -3.95 -2.01
N THR A 82 -10.87 -3.06 -1.89
CA THR A 82 -9.59 -3.31 -1.23
C THR A 82 -9.10 -2.04 -0.53
N THR A 83 -8.34 -2.22 0.53
CA THR A 83 -7.55 -1.16 1.19
C THR A 83 -6.11 -1.10 0.68
N GLU A 84 -5.72 -2.04 -0.18
CA GLU A 84 -4.41 -2.09 -0.81
C GLU A 84 -4.46 -1.56 -2.25
N ASN A 85 -3.29 -1.38 -2.87
CA ASN A 85 -3.22 -1.00 -4.27
C ASN A 85 -3.74 -2.15 -5.15
N PRO A 86 -4.85 -1.96 -5.90
CA PRO A 86 -5.50 -3.02 -6.67
C PRO A 86 -4.60 -3.62 -7.76
N TYR A 87 -3.65 -2.86 -8.28
CA TYR A 87 -2.71 -3.32 -9.30
C TYR A 87 -1.72 -4.39 -8.80
N PHE A 88 -1.57 -4.54 -7.47
CA PHE A 88 -0.73 -5.56 -6.87
C PHE A 88 -1.49 -6.74 -6.28
N CYS A 89 -2.74 -6.54 -5.85
CA CYS A 89 -3.49 -7.57 -5.12
C CYS A 89 -4.60 -8.24 -5.95
N VAL A 90 -5.09 -7.57 -7.00
CA VAL A 90 -6.13 -8.13 -7.86
C VAL A 90 -5.50 -8.89 -9.04
N PHE A 91 -6.04 -10.07 -9.32
CA PHE A 91 -5.57 -10.88 -10.45
C PHE A 91 -5.75 -10.12 -11.78
N ASN A 92 -4.68 -10.04 -12.58
CA ASN A 92 -4.63 -9.22 -13.79
C ASN A 92 -5.79 -9.48 -14.77
N ALA A 93 -6.29 -10.71 -14.86
CA ALA A 93 -7.41 -11.03 -15.74
C ALA A 93 -8.74 -10.40 -15.26
N ILE A 94 -8.94 -10.24 -13.96
CA ILE A 94 -10.08 -9.48 -13.40
C ILE A 94 -9.85 -7.99 -13.61
N LEU A 95 -8.64 -7.52 -13.30
CA LEU A 95 -8.29 -6.11 -13.39
C LEU A 95 -8.46 -5.55 -14.82
N SER A 96 -8.06 -6.33 -15.83
CA SER A 96 -8.21 -5.94 -17.25
C SER A 96 -9.68 -5.82 -17.72
N ARG A 97 -10.62 -6.41 -16.99
CA ARG A 97 -12.07 -6.39 -17.22
C ARG A 97 -12.83 -5.48 -16.26
N SER A 98 -12.08 -4.72 -15.44
CA SER A 98 -12.65 -3.89 -14.38
C SER A 98 -12.23 -2.44 -14.54
N THR A 99 -13.07 -1.54 -14.07
CA THR A 99 -12.70 -0.13 -13.91
C THR A 99 -12.36 0.13 -12.45
N VAL A 100 -11.18 0.72 -12.21
CA VAL A 100 -10.72 1.06 -10.87
C VAL A 100 -11.23 2.45 -10.48
N PHE A 101 -11.87 2.54 -9.32
CA PHE A 101 -12.33 3.78 -8.72
C PHE A 101 -11.63 3.99 -7.38
N GLU A 102 -11.01 5.14 -7.22
CA GLU A 102 -10.42 5.54 -5.95
C GLU A 102 -11.46 6.22 -5.07
N PHE A 103 -11.63 5.72 -3.84
CA PHE A 103 -12.46 6.34 -2.80
C PHE A 103 -11.56 7.16 -1.89
N LYS A 104 -11.54 8.47 -2.09
CA LYS A 104 -10.81 9.40 -1.23
C LYS A 104 -11.46 9.51 0.15
N PRO A 105 -10.70 9.91 1.18
CA PRO A 105 -11.28 10.30 2.48
C PRO A 105 -12.39 11.33 2.29
N VAL A 106 -13.44 11.21 3.09
CA VAL A 106 -14.57 12.16 3.03
C VAL A 106 -14.12 13.50 3.60
N ALA A 107 -14.41 14.59 2.90
CA ALA A 107 -14.07 15.93 3.37
C ALA A 107 -14.73 16.21 4.74
N PRO A 108 -14.09 16.97 5.64
CA PRO A 108 -14.62 17.24 6.98
C PRO A 108 -16.04 17.80 6.98
N ASP A 109 -16.34 18.72 6.07
CA ASP A 109 -17.68 19.35 5.96
C ASP A 109 -18.76 18.35 5.53
N GLU A 110 -18.41 17.36 4.70
CA GLU A 110 -19.33 16.28 4.31
C GLU A 110 -19.46 15.22 5.42
N ALA A 111 -18.37 14.95 6.16
CA ALA A 111 -18.40 14.09 7.33
C ALA A 111 -19.25 14.70 8.46
N GLU A 112 -19.25 16.03 8.61
CA GLU A 112 -20.04 16.75 9.59
C GLU A 112 -21.55 16.51 9.40
N LYS A 113 -22.03 16.51 8.16
CA LYS A 113 -23.44 16.18 7.84
C LYS A 113 -23.83 14.77 8.29
N ALA A 114 -22.88 13.83 8.21
CA ALA A 114 -23.11 12.46 8.68
C ALA A 114 -23.14 12.39 10.22
N VAL A 115 -22.30 13.18 10.89
CA VAL A 115 -22.28 13.32 12.37
C VAL A 115 -23.60 13.94 12.85
N GLU A 116 -24.06 15.03 12.25
CA GLU A 116 -25.34 15.66 12.57
C GLU A 116 -26.52 14.70 12.44
N ARG A 117 -26.55 13.94 11.35
CA ARG A 117 -27.56 12.91 11.12
C ARG A 117 -27.50 11.80 12.19
N ALA A 118 -26.30 11.36 12.56
CA ALA A 118 -26.11 10.35 13.59
C ALA A 118 -26.60 10.86 14.95
N ILE A 119 -26.29 12.09 15.33
CA ILE A 119 -26.78 12.75 16.54
C ILE A 119 -28.32 12.83 16.54
N GLY A 120 -28.91 13.23 15.42
CA GLY A 120 -30.38 13.27 15.26
C GLY A 120 -31.02 11.89 15.48
N ILE A 121 -30.44 10.84 14.93
CA ILE A 121 -30.91 9.45 15.10
C ILE A 121 -30.76 9.00 16.57
N MET A 122 -29.64 9.31 17.21
CA MET A 122 -29.42 8.95 18.62
C MET A 122 -30.37 9.68 19.53
N ASN A 123 -30.61 10.97 19.32
CA ASN A 123 -31.59 11.74 20.07
C ASN A 123 -33.03 11.23 19.87
N ALA A 124 -33.40 10.86 18.64
CA ALA A 124 -34.70 10.28 18.37
C ALA A 124 -34.96 8.93 19.07
N ARG A 125 -33.92 8.19 19.41
CA ARG A 125 -34.00 6.92 20.13
C ARG A 125 -34.06 7.08 21.65
N ARG A 126 -33.74 8.26 22.17
CA ARG A 126 -33.82 8.59 23.60
C ARG A 126 -35.20 9.18 23.91
N GLY A 127 -35.67 8.93 25.10
CA GLY A 127 -36.89 9.60 25.63
C GLY A 127 -36.68 11.11 25.86
N GLU A 128 -35.46 11.48 26.27
CA GLU A 128 -35.02 12.84 26.48
C GLU A 128 -33.80 13.16 25.59
N PRO A 129 -33.91 14.08 24.63
CA PRO A 129 -32.80 14.41 23.74
C PRO A 129 -31.70 15.17 24.48
N LEU A 130 -30.43 14.85 24.18
CA LEU A 130 -29.27 15.58 24.67
C LEU A 130 -29.04 16.83 23.86
N GLU A 131 -28.80 17.94 24.54
CA GLU A 131 -28.27 19.15 23.90
C GLU A 131 -26.82 18.90 23.46
N VAL A 132 -26.43 19.37 22.28
CA VAL A 132 -25.08 19.25 21.75
C VAL A 132 -24.49 20.64 21.62
N GLU A 133 -23.35 20.86 22.26
CA GLU A 133 -22.63 22.12 22.25
C GLU A 133 -22.12 22.46 20.84
N ASP A 134 -22.18 23.75 20.48
CA ASP A 134 -21.64 24.24 19.21
C ASP A 134 -20.16 23.81 19.04
N GLY A 135 -19.82 23.32 17.83
CA GLY A 135 -18.49 22.88 17.49
C GLY A 135 -18.19 21.40 17.80
N VAL A 136 -19.05 20.68 18.53
CA VAL A 136 -18.90 19.24 18.76
C VAL A 136 -18.92 18.45 17.45
N THR A 137 -19.87 18.73 16.55
CA THR A 137 -20.01 18.07 15.25
C THR A 137 -18.76 18.27 14.41
N ARG A 138 -18.30 19.50 14.31
CA ARG A 138 -17.09 19.88 13.56
C ARG A 138 -15.84 19.23 14.14
N ARG A 139 -15.76 19.12 15.48
CA ARG A 139 -14.63 18.48 16.15
C ARG A 139 -14.57 16.99 15.86
N ILE A 140 -15.72 16.29 15.91
CA ILE A 140 -15.80 14.86 15.60
C ILE A 140 -15.43 14.63 14.14
N SER A 141 -15.97 15.42 13.19
CA SER A 141 -15.71 15.27 11.77
C SER A 141 -14.24 15.50 11.42
N ALA A 142 -13.59 16.51 12.02
CA ALA A 142 -12.17 16.77 11.86
C ALA A 142 -11.31 15.62 12.42
N ALA A 143 -11.69 15.04 13.58
CA ALA A 143 -10.95 13.97 14.22
C ALA A 143 -11.12 12.60 13.54
N CYS A 144 -12.11 12.41 12.66
CA CYS A 144 -12.34 11.13 12.01
C CYS A 144 -11.42 10.86 10.80
N GLY A 145 -10.64 11.84 10.33
CA GLY A 145 -9.72 11.69 9.20
C GLY A 145 -10.41 11.21 7.90
N GLY A 146 -11.66 11.63 7.68
CA GLY A 146 -12.47 11.25 6.51
C GLY A 146 -13.07 9.84 6.55
N ASP A 147 -12.96 9.13 7.68
CA ASP A 147 -13.64 7.86 7.95
C ASP A 147 -14.97 8.10 8.68
N VAL A 148 -16.07 8.14 7.94
CA VAL A 148 -17.41 8.37 8.48
C VAL A 148 -17.84 7.31 9.50
N ARG A 149 -17.38 6.07 9.39
CA ARG A 149 -17.66 5.01 10.37
C ARG A 149 -17.08 5.35 11.74
N LYS A 150 -15.84 5.87 11.76
CA LYS A 150 -15.21 6.35 13.00
C LYS A 150 -16.00 7.50 13.61
N ALA A 151 -16.46 8.43 12.78
CA ALA A 151 -17.26 9.56 13.23
C ALA A 151 -18.57 9.10 13.89
N ILE A 152 -19.29 8.16 13.26
CA ILE A 152 -20.53 7.59 13.80
C ILE A 152 -20.27 6.84 15.11
N ASN A 153 -19.21 6.02 15.17
CA ASN A 153 -18.82 5.30 16.38
C ASN A 153 -18.48 6.27 17.54
N ALA A 154 -17.85 7.40 17.22
CA ALA A 154 -17.57 8.43 18.23
C ALA A 154 -18.86 9.05 18.78
N VAL A 155 -19.85 9.30 17.92
CA VAL A 155 -21.18 9.77 18.35
C VAL A 155 -21.85 8.73 19.25
N GLU A 156 -21.89 7.46 18.86
CA GLU A 156 -22.48 6.38 19.67
C GLU A 156 -21.80 6.27 21.03
N LEU A 157 -20.48 6.39 21.08
CA LEU A 157 -19.72 6.35 22.33
C LEU A 157 -20.04 7.56 23.22
N LEU A 158 -20.11 8.78 22.64
CA LEU A 158 -20.50 9.98 23.37
C LEU A 158 -21.87 9.83 24.03
N PHE A 159 -22.85 9.35 23.25
CA PHE A 159 -24.19 9.12 23.78
C PHE A 159 -24.24 8.06 24.87
N SER A 160 -23.47 6.99 24.74
CA SER A 160 -23.40 5.90 25.75
C SER A 160 -22.74 6.35 27.06
N THR A 161 -21.75 7.24 26.99
CA THR A 161 -21.03 7.76 28.15
C THR A 161 -21.71 8.98 28.80
N SER A 162 -22.68 9.59 28.10
CA SER A 162 -23.45 10.73 28.63
C SER A 162 -24.77 10.33 29.33
N THR A 163 -24.83 9.13 29.87
CA THR A 163 -25.98 8.67 30.68
C THR A 163 -26.10 9.55 31.94
N GLY A 164 -27.26 10.19 32.12
CA GLY A 164 -27.50 11.11 33.23
C GLY A 164 -26.97 12.53 33.04
N LYS A 165 -26.53 12.88 31.83
CA LYS A 165 -26.22 14.26 31.42
C LYS A 165 -27.34 14.79 30.52
N ASP A 166 -27.52 16.10 30.53
CA ASP A 166 -28.49 16.82 29.67
C ASP A 166 -27.80 17.37 28.41
N ARG A 167 -26.46 17.41 28.40
CA ARG A 167 -25.68 18.03 27.35
C ARG A 167 -24.38 17.27 27.06
N ILE A 168 -23.99 17.23 25.77
CA ILE A 168 -22.67 16.81 25.29
C ILE A 168 -21.81 18.05 25.06
N THR A 169 -20.63 18.09 25.69
CA THR A 169 -19.71 19.24 25.63
C THR A 169 -18.51 18.97 24.72
N LEU A 170 -17.79 20.04 24.35
CA LEU A 170 -16.50 19.94 23.67
C LEU A 170 -15.47 19.16 24.50
N GLU A 171 -15.53 19.25 25.84
CA GLU A 171 -14.63 18.51 26.73
C GLU A 171 -14.89 17.00 26.67
N ASP A 172 -16.16 16.57 26.61
CA ASP A 172 -16.52 15.15 26.42
C ASP A 172 -15.94 14.63 25.10
N THR A 173 -15.98 15.45 24.06
CA THR A 173 -15.43 15.12 22.74
C THR A 173 -13.91 15.01 22.78
N LEU A 174 -13.23 15.89 23.53
CA LEU A 174 -11.79 15.83 23.74
C LEU A 174 -11.36 14.57 24.46
N ALA A 175 -12.08 14.18 25.53
CA ALA A 175 -11.78 12.96 26.28
C ALA A 175 -11.88 11.69 25.42
N ILE A 176 -12.81 11.65 24.47
CA ILE A 176 -12.97 10.54 23.52
C ILE A 176 -11.95 10.64 22.39
N SER A 177 -11.71 11.84 21.85
CA SER A 177 -10.75 12.04 20.76
C SER A 177 -9.30 11.84 21.22
N GLN A 178 -8.93 12.19 22.46
CA GLN A 178 -7.61 11.89 23.01
C GLN A 178 -7.38 10.37 23.14
N ARG A 179 -8.37 9.60 23.54
CA ARG A 179 -8.30 8.13 23.52
C ARG A 179 -8.32 7.54 22.11
N SER A 180 -8.89 8.26 21.15
CA SER A 180 -8.97 7.87 19.74
C SER A 180 -7.78 8.37 18.92
N SER A 181 -7.27 9.58 19.17
CA SER A 181 -6.14 10.16 18.44
C SER A 181 -4.81 9.52 18.81
N MET A 182 -4.63 9.05 20.03
CA MET A 182 -3.49 8.18 20.39
C MET A 182 -3.48 6.85 19.60
N ARG A 183 -4.60 6.48 18.97
CA ARG A 183 -4.73 5.24 18.19
C ARG A 183 -4.96 5.43 16.69
N TYR A 184 -5.27 6.62 16.17
CA TYR A 184 -5.93 6.70 14.87
C TYR A 184 -5.64 7.94 14.01
N ASP A 185 -4.39 8.29 13.78
CA ASP A 185 -4.08 9.14 12.62
C ASP A 185 -3.27 8.38 11.55
N ARG A 186 -3.66 7.11 11.29
CA ARG A 186 -3.00 6.26 10.28
C ARG A 186 -3.34 6.61 8.83
N GLY A 187 -4.21 7.55 8.57
CA GLY A 187 -4.71 7.84 7.21
C GLY A 187 -4.98 9.31 6.92
N GLY A 188 -4.61 10.22 7.81
CA GLY A 188 -4.74 11.66 7.60
C GLY A 188 -3.49 12.25 6.94
N ASP A 189 -3.62 13.46 6.37
CA ASP A 189 -2.51 14.20 5.76
C ASP A 189 -1.33 14.35 6.73
N GLU A 190 -1.60 14.53 8.03
CA GLU A 190 -0.58 14.64 9.07
C GLU A 190 0.27 13.37 9.23
N ASN A 191 -0.31 12.17 9.06
CA ASN A 191 0.46 10.93 9.08
C ASN A 191 1.36 10.80 7.84
N TYR A 192 0.86 11.18 6.66
CA TYR A 192 1.68 11.22 5.44
C TYR A 192 2.80 12.25 5.56
N ASP A 193 2.53 13.40 6.15
CA ASP A 193 3.54 14.42 6.41
C ASP A 193 4.60 13.92 7.40
N CYS A 194 4.19 13.21 8.46
CA CYS A 194 5.10 12.63 9.44
C CYS A 194 5.98 11.52 8.81
N LEU A 195 5.41 10.63 7.98
CA LEU A 195 6.16 9.64 7.22
C LEU A 195 7.14 10.29 6.24
N SER A 196 6.72 11.36 5.57
CA SER A 196 7.57 12.15 4.67
C SER A 196 8.70 12.86 5.43
N ALA A 197 8.41 13.42 6.59
CA ALA A 197 9.39 14.08 7.46
C ALA A 197 10.42 13.07 7.99
N LEU A 198 10.00 11.87 8.41
CA LEU A 198 10.91 10.78 8.78
C LEU A 198 11.88 10.46 7.64
N MET A 199 11.37 10.20 6.42
CA MET A 199 12.21 9.91 5.26
C MET A 199 13.22 11.03 4.97
N LYS A 200 12.76 12.28 4.98
CA LYS A 200 13.62 13.45 4.73
C LYS A 200 14.69 13.62 5.81
N SER A 201 14.37 13.33 7.07
CA SER A 201 15.34 13.39 8.19
C SER A 201 16.41 12.30 8.05
N LEU A 202 16.02 11.06 7.70
CA LEU A 202 16.96 9.96 7.42
C LEU A 202 17.89 10.32 6.25
N ARG A 203 17.33 10.82 5.15
CA ARG A 203 18.06 11.28 3.97
C ARG A 203 18.97 12.45 4.27
N GLY A 204 18.49 13.40 5.05
CA GLY A 204 19.22 14.61 5.47
C GLY A 204 20.26 14.38 6.55
N SER A 205 20.40 13.14 7.05
CA SER A 205 21.35 12.81 8.14
C SER A 205 21.11 13.61 9.43
N ASP A 206 19.84 13.82 9.78
CA ASP A 206 19.43 14.41 11.05
C ASP A 206 18.86 13.32 11.98
N PRO A 207 19.68 12.74 12.88
CA PRO A 207 19.24 11.66 13.75
C PRO A 207 18.20 12.10 14.79
N ASP A 208 18.27 13.35 15.25
CA ASP A 208 17.32 13.85 16.27
C ASP A 208 15.93 14.06 15.67
N ALA A 209 15.85 14.65 14.48
CA ALA A 209 14.59 14.78 13.75
C ALA A 209 14.02 13.41 13.37
N ALA A 210 14.87 12.46 12.94
CA ALA A 210 14.43 11.09 12.63
C ALA A 210 13.82 10.40 13.86
N MET A 211 14.44 10.53 15.05
CA MET A 211 13.89 10.00 16.29
C MET A 211 12.57 10.65 16.68
N HIS A 212 12.46 11.97 16.52
CA HIS A 212 11.23 12.69 16.83
C HIS A 212 10.05 12.21 15.97
N TYR A 213 10.24 12.14 14.64
CA TYR A 213 9.18 11.71 13.73
C TYR A 213 8.88 10.21 13.86
N LEU A 214 9.89 9.37 14.11
CA LEU A 214 9.67 7.96 14.43
C LEU A 214 8.81 7.80 15.70
N ALA A 215 9.14 8.51 16.78
CA ALA A 215 8.36 8.47 18.01
C ALA A 215 6.90 8.90 17.78
N ARG A 216 6.65 9.98 17.01
CA ARG A 216 5.29 10.40 16.65
C ARG A 216 4.49 9.31 15.92
N LEU A 217 5.13 8.62 14.96
CA LEU A 217 4.47 7.51 14.23
C LEU A 217 4.15 6.33 15.16
N LEU A 218 5.08 5.97 16.05
CA LEU A 218 4.88 4.83 16.96
C LEU A 218 3.84 5.14 18.04
N GLU A 219 3.82 6.35 18.59
CA GLU A 219 2.78 6.81 19.52
C GLU A 219 1.39 6.85 18.84
N ALA A 220 1.34 7.24 17.56
CA ALA A 220 0.13 7.13 16.74
C ALA A 220 -0.23 5.67 16.38
N GLY A 221 0.63 4.69 16.73
CA GLY A 221 0.45 3.26 16.45
C GLY A 221 0.69 2.85 15.00
N ASP A 222 1.33 3.70 14.17
CA ASP A 222 1.66 3.38 12.79
C ASP A 222 3.00 2.65 12.66
N LEU A 223 3.07 1.46 13.29
CA LEU A 223 4.22 0.56 13.21
C LEU A 223 4.55 0.16 11.77
N ILE A 224 3.52 -0.19 10.99
CA ILE A 224 3.70 -0.69 9.62
C ILE A 224 4.20 0.41 8.68
N GLY A 225 3.64 1.63 8.76
CA GLY A 225 4.10 2.78 7.98
C GLY A 225 5.56 3.11 8.27
N ALA A 226 5.94 3.16 9.55
CA ALA A 226 7.32 3.38 9.97
C ALA A 226 8.27 2.30 9.42
N CYS A 227 7.92 1.01 9.57
CA CYS A 227 8.71 -0.12 9.05
C CYS A 227 8.93 -0.02 7.54
N ARG A 228 7.88 0.26 6.78
CA ARG A 228 7.94 0.40 5.31
C ARG A 228 8.88 1.53 4.89
N ARG A 229 8.82 2.69 5.55
CA ARG A 229 9.66 3.84 5.22
C ARG A 229 11.12 3.61 5.56
N ILE A 230 11.40 3.00 6.70
CA ILE A 230 12.76 2.65 7.11
C ILE A 230 13.39 1.65 6.12
N LEU A 231 12.65 0.59 5.71
CA LEU A 231 13.11 -0.35 4.68
C LEU A 231 13.36 0.33 3.32
N CYS A 232 12.48 1.24 2.91
CA CYS A 232 12.63 2.00 1.67
C CYS A 232 13.90 2.85 1.70
N SER A 233 14.11 3.62 2.78
CA SER A 233 15.28 4.48 2.95
C SER A 233 16.60 3.71 2.94
N ALA A 234 16.63 2.49 3.48
CA ALA A 234 17.82 1.64 3.45
C ALA A 234 18.31 1.36 2.02
N SER A 235 17.39 1.19 1.07
CA SER A 235 17.72 0.91 -0.33
C SER A 235 17.81 2.19 -1.19
N GLU A 236 16.95 3.17 -0.94
CA GLU A 236 16.83 4.41 -1.71
C GLU A 236 17.95 5.41 -1.39
N ASP A 237 18.21 5.63 -0.09
CA ASP A 237 19.09 6.70 0.35
C ASP A 237 20.49 6.22 0.76
N ILE A 238 20.63 4.99 1.26
CA ILE A 238 21.90 4.41 1.69
C ILE A 238 22.49 3.54 0.58
N GLY A 239 21.73 2.58 0.10
CA GLY A 239 22.05 1.74 -1.06
C GLY A 239 23.49 1.23 -1.04
N LEU A 240 24.21 1.50 -2.13
CA LEU A 240 25.56 0.99 -2.36
C LEU A 240 26.65 1.73 -1.56
N ALA A 241 26.33 2.84 -0.87
CA ALA A 241 27.28 3.48 0.01
C ALA A 241 27.60 2.63 1.25
N TYR A 242 26.59 1.91 1.77
CA TYR A 242 26.74 0.97 2.87
C TYR A 242 25.78 -0.22 2.67
N PRO A 243 26.12 -1.21 1.82
CA PRO A 243 25.21 -2.31 1.45
C PRO A 243 24.72 -3.16 2.63
N GLN A 244 25.46 -3.18 3.74
CA GLN A 244 25.07 -3.91 4.95
C GLN A 244 23.89 -3.26 5.68
N ALA A 245 23.51 -2.01 5.36
CA ALA A 245 22.34 -1.37 5.95
C ALA A 245 21.05 -2.17 5.68
N VAL A 246 20.87 -2.70 4.48
CA VAL A 246 19.65 -3.42 4.10
C VAL A 246 19.37 -4.65 4.98
N PRO A 247 20.31 -5.63 5.13
CA PRO A 247 20.08 -6.79 5.99
C PRO A 247 19.95 -6.41 7.47
N ILE A 248 20.69 -5.42 7.97
CA ILE A 248 20.58 -4.96 9.37
C ILE A 248 19.19 -4.35 9.60
N VAL A 249 18.77 -3.43 8.75
CA VAL A 249 17.45 -2.78 8.85
C VAL A 249 16.33 -3.81 8.71
N LYS A 250 16.48 -4.80 7.83
CA LYS A 250 15.50 -5.89 7.69
C LYS A 250 15.37 -6.68 8.98
N ALA A 251 16.49 -7.03 9.63
CA ALA A 251 16.48 -7.74 10.92
C ALA A 251 15.81 -6.89 12.02
N CYS A 252 16.10 -5.58 12.07
CA CYS A 252 15.46 -4.66 13.02
C CYS A 252 13.95 -4.58 12.80
N VAL A 253 13.51 -4.47 11.54
CA VAL A 253 12.08 -4.43 11.19
C VAL A 253 11.38 -5.75 11.53
N ASP A 254 11.98 -6.90 11.24
CA ASP A 254 11.41 -8.21 11.61
C ASP A 254 11.28 -8.35 13.13
N SER A 255 12.30 -7.93 13.88
CA SER A 255 12.25 -7.90 15.34
C SER A 255 11.13 -6.99 15.85
N ALA A 256 10.99 -5.79 15.27
CA ALA A 256 9.93 -4.86 15.63
C ALA A 256 8.53 -5.42 15.39
N LEU A 257 8.33 -6.11 14.26
CA LEU A 257 7.05 -6.75 13.94
C LEU A 257 6.73 -7.94 14.85
N GLN A 258 7.75 -8.68 15.31
CA GLN A 258 7.58 -9.78 16.26
C GLN A 258 7.28 -9.30 17.67
N LEU A 259 7.98 -8.26 18.12
CA LEU A 259 7.81 -7.68 19.46
C LEU A 259 6.48 -6.92 19.60
N GLY A 260 6.09 -6.18 18.56
CA GLY A 260 4.95 -5.27 18.65
C GLY A 260 5.25 -4.04 19.53
N LEU A 261 4.25 -3.16 19.65
CA LEU A 261 4.34 -1.98 20.52
C LEU A 261 4.04 -2.37 21.97
N PRO A 262 4.74 -1.78 22.95
CA PRO A 262 5.68 -0.65 22.82
C PRO A 262 7.14 -1.04 22.53
N GLU A 263 7.55 -2.28 22.62
CA GLU A 263 8.95 -2.73 22.52
C GLU A 263 9.54 -2.57 21.11
N ALA A 264 8.71 -2.58 20.07
CA ALA A 264 9.11 -2.36 18.67
C ALA A 264 9.91 -1.06 18.46
N ARG A 265 9.77 -0.08 19.37
CA ARG A 265 10.51 1.18 19.31
C ARG A 265 12.03 0.99 19.38
N LEU A 266 12.50 -0.05 20.07
CA LEU A 266 13.93 -0.27 20.29
C LEU A 266 14.66 -0.65 18.99
N PRO A 267 14.30 -1.75 18.29
CA PRO A 267 14.94 -2.08 17.02
C PRO A 267 14.70 -1.04 15.92
N LEU A 268 13.56 -0.35 15.91
CA LEU A 268 13.32 0.71 14.93
C LEU A 268 14.15 1.95 15.19
N ALA A 269 14.42 2.32 16.44
CA ALA A 269 15.33 3.40 16.79
C ALA A 269 16.77 3.09 16.32
N GLU A 270 17.25 1.86 16.54
CA GLU A 270 18.55 1.39 16.05
C GLU A 270 18.63 1.50 14.53
N ALA A 271 17.63 0.99 13.80
CA ALA A 271 17.56 1.08 12.35
C ALA A 271 17.58 2.53 11.84
N ALA A 272 16.77 3.39 12.44
CA ALA A 272 16.68 4.79 12.02
C ALA A 272 17.98 5.57 12.31
N LEU A 273 18.60 5.35 13.45
CA LEU A 273 19.92 5.97 13.76
C LEU A 273 21.01 5.47 12.81
N LEU A 274 21.04 4.16 12.50
CA LEU A 274 21.95 3.61 11.50
C LEU A 274 21.78 4.33 10.16
N LEU A 275 20.53 4.47 9.69
CA LEU A 275 20.25 5.13 8.41
C LEU A 275 20.58 6.62 8.44
N ALA A 276 20.27 7.32 9.53
CA ALA A 276 20.57 8.75 9.64
C ALA A 276 22.08 9.03 9.64
N THR A 277 22.89 8.12 10.19
CA THR A 277 24.35 8.31 10.34
C THR A 277 25.19 7.63 9.26
N ALA A 278 24.62 6.73 8.45
CA ALA A 278 25.32 6.03 7.38
C ALA A 278 25.64 6.97 6.20
N PRO A 279 26.71 6.68 5.41
CA PRO A 279 26.95 7.38 4.16
C PRO A 279 25.80 7.14 3.17
N LYS A 280 25.55 8.13 2.32
CA LYS A 280 24.38 8.15 1.41
C LYS A 280 24.78 7.82 -0.03
N SER A 281 23.91 7.07 -0.73
CA SER A 281 23.93 6.90 -2.18
C SER A 281 22.55 6.53 -2.71
N ASN A 282 22.07 7.27 -3.67
CA ASN A 282 20.87 6.96 -4.43
C ASN A 282 21.18 6.42 -5.84
N SER A 283 22.44 6.05 -6.10
CA SER A 283 22.90 5.61 -7.43
C SER A 283 22.09 4.47 -8.01
N ALA A 284 21.69 3.49 -7.18
CA ALA A 284 20.85 2.36 -7.63
C ALA A 284 19.42 2.79 -7.94
N CYS A 285 18.84 3.68 -7.13
CA CYS A 285 17.52 4.25 -7.37
C CYS A 285 17.48 5.04 -8.68
N MET A 286 18.43 5.94 -8.88
CA MET A 286 18.53 6.71 -10.12
C MET A 286 18.75 5.83 -11.35
N ALA A 287 19.51 4.74 -11.23
CA ALA A 287 19.76 3.81 -12.32
C ALA A 287 18.50 3.08 -12.77
N ILE A 288 17.73 2.53 -11.81
CA ILE A 288 16.49 1.83 -12.15
C ILE A 288 15.41 2.78 -12.66
N ASP A 289 15.33 4.00 -12.12
CA ASP A 289 14.37 5.00 -12.58
C ASP A 289 14.65 5.44 -14.02
N ALA A 290 15.92 5.65 -14.37
CA ALA A 290 16.33 5.99 -15.75
C ALA A 290 16.01 4.84 -16.72
N ALA A 291 16.33 3.58 -16.35
CA ALA A 291 16.00 2.42 -17.16
C ALA A 291 14.48 2.24 -17.33
N ALA A 292 13.72 2.43 -16.26
CA ALA A 292 12.26 2.36 -16.29
C ALA A 292 11.64 3.49 -17.13
N ALA A 293 12.26 4.66 -17.17
CA ALA A 293 11.82 5.77 -18.03
C ALA A 293 11.95 5.40 -19.51
N ASP A 294 13.09 4.81 -19.93
CA ASP A 294 13.28 4.33 -21.28
C ASP A 294 12.26 3.26 -21.68
N VAL A 295 12.04 2.28 -20.82
CA VAL A 295 11.03 1.23 -21.05
C VAL A 295 9.63 1.83 -21.21
N ARG A 296 9.24 2.79 -20.37
CA ARG A 296 7.94 3.47 -20.47
C ARG A 296 7.82 4.34 -21.74
N ALA A 297 8.92 4.86 -22.24
CA ALA A 297 8.97 5.59 -23.50
C ALA A 297 8.95 4.67 -24.74
N GLY A 298 8.93 3.35 -24.54
CA GLY A 298 8.94 2.37 -25.63
C GLY A 298 10.34 2.01 -26.15
N HIS A 299 11.39 2.53 -25.52
CA HIS A 299 12.78 2.18 -25.87
C HIS A 299 13.15 0.84 -25.19
N VAL A 300 12.64 -0.26 -25.73
CA VAL A 300 12.89 -1.61 -25.18
C VAL A 300 13.93 -2.41 -25.96
N GLY A 301 14.06 -2.15 -27.27
CA GLY A 301 14.95 -2.87 -28.16
C GLY A 301 14.69 -4.37 -28.25
N SER A 302 15.44 -5.07 -29.11
CA SER A 302 15.45 -6.52 -29.20
C SER A 302 16.59 -7.10 -28.37
N PHE A 303 16.38 -8.24 -27.75
CA PHE A 303 17.46 -8.92 -27.02
C PHE A 303 18.62 -9.28 -27.94
N PRO A 304 19.88 -8.94 -27.60
CA PRO A 304 21.05 -9.45 -28.33
C PRO A 304 20.98 -10.97 -28.47
N ARG A 305 21.38 -11.46 -29.65
CA ARG A 305 21.27 -12.89 -29.98
C ARG A 305 21.97 -13.78 -28.96
N GLU A 306 23.13 -13.35 -28.53
CA GLU A 306 23.98 -14.04 -27.56
C GLU A 306 23.33 -14.22 -26.19
N LEU A 307 22.35 -13.38 -25.85
CA LEU A 307 21.66 -13.39 -24.56
C LEU A 307 20.32 -14.15 -24.59
N GLN A 308 19.88 -14.61 -25.80
CA GLN A 308 18.61 -15.33 -25.91
C GLN A 308 18.72 -16.76 -25.39
N ASN A 309 17.65 -17.28 -24.77
CA ASN A 309 17.64 -18.63 -24.25
C ASN A 309 17.62 -19.68 -25.37
N VAL A 310 18.48 -20.71 -25.27
CA VAL A 310 18.56 -21.82 -26.23
C VAL A 310 17.28 -22.62 -26.32
N HIS A 311 16.58 -22.79 -25.19
CA HIS A 311 15.37 -23.62 -25.09
C HIS A 311 14.14 -23.03 -25.80
N ALA A 312 14.23 -21.78 -26.26
CA ALA A 312 13.18 -21.14 -27.04
C ALA A 312 13.24 -21.51 -28.54
N ASP A 313 14.30 -22.16 -28.98
CA ASP A 313 14.47 -22.57 -30.36
C ASP A 313 13.81 -23.96 -30.55
N GLY A 314 12.82 -24.05 -31.46
CA GLY A 314 12.16 -25.32 -31.78
C GLY A 314 13.15 -26.38 -32.31
N THR A 315 12.80 -27.65 -32.15
CA THR A 315 13.58 -28.81 -32.63
C THR A 315 13.96 -28.65 -34.12
N GLY A 316 15.26 -28.53 -34.41
CA GLY A 316 15.79 -28.51 -35.76
C GLY A 316 16.63 -27.28 -36.17
N PHE A 317 16.78 -26.29 -35.32
CA PHE A 317 17.68 -25.15 -35.52
C PHE A 317 18.75 -25.10 -34.46
N GLU A 318 19.96 -25.58 -34.76
CA GLU A 318 21.17 -25.26 -34.00
C GLU A 318 21.50 -23.78 -34.26
N ARG A 319 21.19 -22.93 -33.32
CA ARG A 319 21.58 -21.52 -33.38
C ARG A 319 22.83 -21.31 -32.54
N GLU A 320 23.96 -20.99 -33.23
CA GLU A 320 25.16 -20.51 -32.52
C GLU A 320 24.79 -19.29 -31.66
N GLN A 321 24.98 -19.39 -30.35
CA GLN A 321 24.63 -18.30 -29.43
C GLN A 321 25.70 -17.20 -29.36
N GLY A 322 26.97 -17.58 -29.57
CA GLY A 322 28.09 -16.64 -29.48
C GLY A 322 28.34 -16.05 -28.11
N TYR A 323 27.60 -16.50 -27.05
CA TYR A 323 27.78 -16.01 -25.69
C TYR A 323 29.13 -16.42 -25.14
N LYS A 324 29.89 -15.44 -24.67
CA LYS A 324 31.18 -15.63 -24.01
C LYS A 324 30.95 -15.68 -22.52
N TYR A 325 31.23 -16.84 -21.88
CA TYR A 325 31.03 -16.98 -20.45
C TYR A 325 32.15 -16.29 -19.67
N PRO A 326 31.87 -15.22 -18.90
CA PRO A 326 32.91 -14.38 -18.29
C PRO A 326 33.84 -15.13 -17.34
N HIS A 327 33.38 -16.22 -16.69
CA HIS A 327 34.21 -17.00 -15.78
C HIS A 327 35.33 -17.78 -16.47
N ASP A 328 35.29 -17.95 -17.79
CA ASP A 328 36.34 -18.59 -18.59
C ASP A 328 37.47 -17.61 -18.95
N TYR A 329 37.35 -16.35 -18.57
CA TYR A 329 38.26 -15.25 -18.94
C TYR A 329 38.96 -14.67 -17.69
N PRO A 330 40.19 -14.13 -17.85
CA PRO A 330 40.90 -13.48 -16.75
C PRO A 330 40.09 -12.36 -16.13
N GLY A 331 40.09 -12.26 -14.81
CA GLY A 331 39.30 -11.26 -14.08
C GLY A 331 37.80 -11.46 -14.16
N HIS A 332 37.33 -12.64 -14.67
CA HIS A 332 35.92 -12.94 -14.88
C HIS A 332 35.20 -11.89 -15.73
N TRP A 333 35.92 -11.35 -16.73
CA TRP A 333 35.38 -10.34 -17.61
C TRP A 333 35.78 -10.55 -19.08
N VAL A 334 34.87 -10.31 -19.99
CA VAL A 334 35.10 -10.33 -21.43
C VAL A 334 34.24 -9.25 -22.10
N LYS A 335 34.81 -8.61 -23.08
CA LYS A 335 34.09 -7.58 -23.85
C LYS A 335 33.03 -8.23 -24.74
N GLN A 336 31.77 -8.00 -24.41
CA GLN A 336 30.60 -8.35 -25.24
C GLN A 336 29.46 -7.35 -24.99
N GLN A 337 28.48 -7.34 -25.89
CA GLN A 337 27.33 -6.45 -25.78
C GLN A 337 26.23 -7.12 -24.95
N TYR A 338 25.66 -6.38 -24.00
CA TYR A 338 24.54 -6.85 -23.15
C TYR A 338 23.25 -6.07 -23.39
N LEU A 339 23.35 -4.81 -23.78
CA LEU A 339 22.16 -4.00 -24.10
C LEU A 339 21.72 -4.22 -25.55
N PRO A 340 20.42 -4.04 -25.85
CA PRO A 340 19.92 -4.00 -27.22
C PRO A 340 20.68 -3.01 -28.10
N ASP A 341 20.67 -3.24 -29.39
CA ASP A 341 21.40 -2.39 -30.34
C ASP A 341 21.02 -0.91 -30.25
N ASP A 342 19.72 -0.65 -30.08
CA ASP A 342 19.20 0.72 -29.96
C ASP A 342 19.64 1.40 -28.67
N LEU A 343 20.00 0.60 -27.65
CA LEU A 343 20.40 1.06 -26.31
C LEU A 343 21.87 0.79 -26.00
N LYS A 344 22.67 0.34 -26.95
CA LYS A 344 24.08 -0.05 -26.74
C LYS A 344 24.95 1.02 -26.07
N ASN A 345 24.59 2.28 -26.20
CA ASN A 345 25.29 3.42 -25.61
C ASN A 345 24.60 3.96 -24.35
N ALA A 346 23.46 3.38 -23.93
CA ALA A 346 22.76 3.81 -22.74
C ALA A 346 23.62 3.53 -21.48
N ARG A 347 23.57 4.46 -20.55
CA ARG A 347 24.29 4.37 -19.28
C ARG A 347 23.37 4.76 -18.16
N TYR A 348 22.84 3.77 -17.45
CA TYR A 348 21.91 3.98 -16.35
C TYR A 348 22.62 4.15 -15.01
N TYR A 349 23.62 3.31 -14.72
CA TYR A 349 24.35 3.33 -13.48
C TYR A 349 25.58 4.24 -13.55
N ASN A 350 25.65 5.19 -12.62
CA ASN A 350 26.80 6.02 -12.36
C ASN A 350 27.23 5.81 -10.89
N TYR A 351 28.53 5.55 -10.71
CA TYR A 351 29.08 5.35 -9.36
C TYR A 351 28.94 6.63 -8.52
N GLY A 352 28.42 6.48 -7.30
CA GLY A 352 28.42 7.58 -6.31
C GLY A 352 29.83 7.91 -5.81
N ASP A 353 29.95 9.07 -5.18
CA ASP A 353 31.25 9.58 -4.69
C ASP A 353 31.72 8.95 -3.36
N ASN A 354 30.93 8.02 -2.78
CA ASN A 354 31.28 7.34 -1.55
C ASN A 354 32.41 6.31 -1.73
N LYS A 355 33.06 5.94 -0.63
CA LYS A 355 34.22 5.05 -0.64
C LYS A 355 33.96 3.69 -1.28
N THR A 356 32.80 3.11 -1.04
CA THR A 356 32.41 1.75 -1.50
C THR A 356 32.29 1.73 -3.02
N GLU A 357 31.52 2.65 -3.58
CA GLU A 357 31.30 2.72 -5.02
C GLU A 357 32.55 3.16 -5.78
N GLN A 358 33.34 4.07 -5.22
CA GLN A 358 34.61 4.46 -5.82
C GLN A 358 35.66 3.34 -5.78
N ALA A 359 35.62 2.46 -4.79
CA ALA A 359 36.46 1.24 -4.77
C ALA A 359 36.04 0.27 -5.88
N ALA A 360 34.73 0.02 -6.03
CA ALA A 360 34.18 -0.82 -7.09
C ALA A 360 34.50 -0.24 -8.48
N ARG A 361 34.38 1.09 -8.65
CA ARG A 361 34.74 1.77 -9.90
C ARG A 361 36.19 1.51 -10.28
N ARG A 362 37.15 1.74 -9.37
CA ARG A 362 38.59 1.53 -9.62
C ARG A 362 38.90 0.07 -9.98
N TYR A 363 38.31 -0.89 -9.27
CA TYR A 363 38.45 -2.30 -9.54
C TYR A 363 38.02 -2.65 -10.98
N TRP A 364 36.87 -2.19 -11.43
CA TRP A 364 36.39 -2.48 -12.77
C TRP A 364 37.10 -1.68 -13.88
N GLU A 365 37.56 -0.46 -13.59
CA GLU A 365 38.38 0.29 -14.53
C GLU A 365 39.75 -0.37 -14.76
N GLU A 366 40.29 -1.07 -13.77
CA GLU A 366 41.51 -1.83 -13.91
C GLU A 366 41.33 -3.11 -14.74
N ILE A 367 40.26 -3.86 -14.47
CA ILE A 367 39.97 -5.10 -15.21
C ILE A 367 39.57 -4.85 -16.65
N LYS A 368 38.90 -3.73 -16.94
CA LYS A 368 38.38 -3.39 -18.27
C LYS A 368 39.41 -2.67 -19.15
N LYS A 369 40.62 -2.42 -18.67
CA LYS A 369 41.71 -1.93 -19.50
C LYS A 369 42.19 -3.00 -20.48
#